data_09870fb11a12bb88159b331d3130dc5c
#
_entry.id   09870fb11a12bb88159b331d3130dc5c
#
_cell.length_a   1.000
_cell.length_b   1.000
_cell.length_c   1.000
_cell.angle_alpha   90.00
_cell.angle_beta   90.00
_cell.angle_gamma   90.00
#
_symmetry.space_group_name_H-M   'P 1'
#
loop_
_entity.id
_entity.type
_entity.pdbx_description
1 polymer ?
#
loop_
_entity_poly.entity_id
_entity_poly.type
_entity_poly.pdbx_seq_one_letter_code
_entity_poly.pdbx_strand_id
1 'polypeptide(L)'
;DKERLDSLKSKVSEEGTEIVAYDKHCLGLSKEEVEANLAAGKPYVIRFNMPTEGNTTFHDEIYGDITVENKELEDLILIKSDGYPTYNFANVVDDHLMEITHVVRGNEYLSSSPKYNKIYEAFGWKVPIYVHCPLITDENHKKLSKRSGHSSYEDLIEQGFVTEAVINYVALLGWCPEGNQEIFSLEELVKEFDYHNMSKSPAVFDIQKLKWMNGEYLKAMDF
;
A
#
# COMPACT_ATOMS: atom_id res chain seq x y z
N ASP A 1 3.34 17.41 -24.66
CA ASP A 1 2.19 16.93 -25.40
C ASP A 1 2.10 15.40 -25.36
N LYS A 2 1.00 14.84 -25.87
CA LYS A 2 0.75 13.39 -25.83
C LYS A 2 1.75 12.61 -26.69
N GLU A 3 2.11 13.13 -27.85
CA GLU A 3 3.05 12.48 -28.78
C GLU A 3 4.42 12.32 -28.13
N ARG A 4 4.87 13.34 -27.38
CA ARG A 4 6.12 13.27 -26.63
C ARG A 4 6.05 12.23 -25.50
N LEU A 5 4.96 12.20 -24.73
CA LEU A 5 4.76 11.19 -23.68
C LEU A 5 4.73 9.78 -24.25
N ASP A 6 4.08 9.59 -25.40
CA ASP A 6 4.05 8.31 -26.10
C ASP A 6 5.43 7.90 -26.60
N SER A 7 6.28 8.86 -27.02
CA SER A 7 7.67 8.57 -27.39
C SER A 7 8.57 8.17 -26.22
N LEU A 8 8.22 8.53 -24.99
CA LEU A 8 8.95 8.15 -23.77
C LEU A 8 8.58 6.75 -23.26
N LYS A 9 7.44 6.18 -23.69
CA LYS A 9 6.98 4.84 -23.29
C LYS A 9 7.81 3.68 -23.85
N SER A 10 8.81 3.95 -24.66
CA SER A 10 9.64 2.93 -25.33
C SER A 10 10.76 2.33 -24.49
N LYS A 11 10.88 2.67 -23.21
CA LYS A 11 11.82 2.03 -22.30
C LYS A 11 11.11 0.91 -21.53
N VAL A 12 11.29 -0.31 -22.02
CA VAL A 12 10.83 -1.53 -21.34
C VAL A 12 11.89 -1.89 -20.29
N SER A 13 11.47 -2.20 -19.04
CA SER A 13 12.35 -2.76 -18.03
C SER A 13 12.84 -4.14 -18.45
N GLU A 14 13.92 -4.64 -17.84
CA GLU A 14 14.42 -6.01 -18.06
C GLU A 14 13.34 -7.08 -17.75
N GLU A 15 12.32 -6.73 -16.97
CA GLU A 15 11.17 -7.59 -16.62
C GLU A 15 9.97 -7.44 -17.56
N GLY A 16 10.08 -6.67 -18.65
CA GLY A 16 9.01 -6.50 -19.64
C GLY A 16 7.91 -5.50 -19.26
N THR A 17 8.10 -4.70 -18.21
CA THR A 17 7.15 -3.64 -17.81
C THR A 17 7.52 -2.33 -18.51
N GLU A 18 6.56 -1.67 -19.15
CA GLU A 18 6.77 -0.34 -19.74
C GLU A 18 6.99 0.70 -18.63
N ILE A 19 8.22 1.15 -18.46
CA ILE A 19 8.54 2.27 -17.56
C ILE A 19 8.49 3.57 -18.37
N VAL A 20 7.51 4.40 -18.09
CA VAL A 20 7.44 5.77 -18.61
C VAL A 20 8.21 6.67 -17.66
N ALA A 21 9.54 6.74 -17.83
CA ALA A 21 10.33 7.72 -17.10
C ALA A 21 10.11 9.11 -17.72
N TYR A 22 9.51 10.03 -16.97
CA TYR A 22 9.41 11.44 -17.39
C TYR A 22 10.81 12.06 -17.44
N ASP A 23 11.14 12.69 -18.56
CA ASP A 23 12.47 13.23 -18.85
C ASP A 23 12.72 14.65 -18.30
N LYS A 24 11.86 15.15 -17.45
CA LYS A 24 11.92 16.51 -16.85
C LYS A 24 11.97 17.67 -17.86
N HIS A 25 11.55 17.43 -19.10
CA HIS A 25 11.59 18.43 -20.19
C HIS A 25 10.99 19.79 -19.80
N CYS A 26 9.82 19.79 -19.17
CA CYS A 26 9.15 21.02 -18.79
C CYS A 26 9.83 21.76 -17.62
N LEU A 27 10.73 21.12 -16.90
CA LEU A 27 11.50 21.78 -15.84
C LEU A 27 12.49 22.82 -16.39
N GLY A 28 12.93 22.66 -17.64
CA GLY A 28 13.83 23.56 -18.33
C GLY A 28 13.14 24.74 -19.07
N LEU A 29 11.79 24.82 -19.01
CA LEU A 29 11.08 25.95 -19.65
C LEU A 29 11.29 27.25 -18.86
N SER A 30 11.41 28.37 -19.58
CA SER A 30 11.44 29.68 -18.93
C SER A 30 10.08 30.03 -18.32
N LYS A 31 10.09 31.01 -17.40
CA LYS A 31 8.85 31.47 -16.78
C LYS A 31 7.87 32.03 -17.82
N GLU A 32 8.40 32.78 -18.80
CA GLU A 32 7.65 33.38 -19.90
C GLU A 32 7.00 32.30 -20.79
N GLU A 33 7.72 31.20 -21.09
CA GLU A 33 7.17 30.06 -21.83
C GLU A 33 6.06 29.34 -21.06
N VAL A 34 6.23 29.17 -19.76
CA VAL A 34 5.19 28.56 -18.90
C VAL A 34 3.95 29.45 -18.88
N GLU A 35 4.10 30.76 -18.66
CA GLU A 35 2.98 31.71 -18.64
C GLU A 35 2.24 31.76 -19.99
N ALA A 36 2.99 31.75 -21.10
CA ALA A 36 2.40 31.71 -22.46
C ALA A 36 1.61 30.43 -22.71
N ASN A 37 2.12 29.28 -22.26
CA ASN A 37 1.43 28.00 -22.38
C ASN A 37 0.14 27.96 -21.56
N LEU A 38 0.17 28.50 -20.32
CA LEU A 38 -1.00 28.62 -19.46
C LEU A 38 -2.04 29.59 -20.06
N ALA A 39 -1.62 30.75 -20.56
CA ALA A 39 -2.49 31.73 -21.21
C ALA A 39 -3.15 31.18 -22.49
N ALA A 40 -2.45 30.27 -23.20
CA ALA A 40 -2.98 29.56 -24.36
C ALA A 40 -3.94 28.42 -24.01
N GLY A 41 -4.22 28.17 -22.72
CA GLY A 41 -5.12 27.10 -22.26
C GLY A 41 -4.59 25.69 -22.54
N LYS A 42 -3.28 25.50 -22.68
CA LYS A 42 -2.73 24.16 -22.89
C LYS A 42 -2.94 23.30 -21.66
N PRO A 43 -3.42 22.05 -21.81
CA PRO A 43 -3.57 21.15 -20.69
C PRO A 43 -2.20 20.81 -20.08
N TYR A 44 -2.14 20.77 -18.76
CA TYR A 44 -0.91 20.49 -18.01
C TYR A 44 -1.22 19.63 -16.79
N VAL A 45 -0.19 19.04 -16.22
CA VAL A 45 -0.23 18.34 -14.93
C VAL A 45 0.81 18.99 -14.00
N ILE A 46 0.59 18.88 -12.69
CA ILE A 46 1.58 19.27 -11.70
C ILE A 46 2.33 18.01 -11.27
N ARG A 47 3.66 18.02 -11.41
CA ARG A 47 4.52 16.92 -11.01
C ARG A 47 5.39 17.32 -9.81
N PHE A 48 5.66 16.35 -8.97
CA PHE A 48 6.70 16.43 -7.97
C PHE A 48 8.06 16.24 -8.66
N ASN A 49 8.96 17.18 -8.47
CA ASN A 49 10.32 17.07 -8.98
C ASN A 49 11.16 16.26 -7.97
N MET A 50 11.24 14.95 -8.20
CA MET A 50 12.02 14.05 -7.34
C MET A 50 13.51 14.39 -7.40
N PRO A 51 14.22 14.38 -6.25
CA PRO A 51 15.67 14.43 -6.25
C PRO A 51 16.24 13.21 -6.98
N THR A 52 17.34 13.39 -7.71
CA THR A 52 17.99 12.32 -8.47
C THR A 52 19.24 11.80 -7.77
N GLU A 53 19.76 12.53 -6.79
CA GLU A 53 20.97 12.18 -6.03
C GLU A 53 20.63 11.77 -4.60
N GLY A 54 21.50 10.93 -4.01
CA GLY A 54 21.34 10.45 -2.65
C GLY A 54 20.34 9.31 -2.52
N ASN A 55 19.98 9.03 -1.28
CA ASN A 55 19.11 7.91 -0.92
C ASN A 55 17.94 8.40 -0.07
N THR A 56 16.82 7.70 -0.13
CA THR A 56 15.70 7.85 0.79
C THR A 56 15.59 6.60 1.63
N THR A 57 15.68 6.76 2.95
CA THR A 57 15.49 5.67 3.93
C THR A 57 14.23 5.94 4.74
N PHE A 58 13.44 4.90 4.97
CA PHE A 58 12.32 4.94 5.90
C PHE A 58 12.28 3.67 6.74
N HIS A 59 11.69 3.77 7.92
CA HIS A 59 11.46 2.64 8.80
C HIS A 59 10.05 2.10 8.61
N ASP A 60 9.94 0.78 8.48
CA ASP A 60 8.69 0.03 8.53
C ASP A 60 8.71 -0.91 9.73
N GLU A 61 7.67 -0.91 10.53
CA GLU A 61 7.62 -1.68 11.78
C GLU A 61 7.77 -3.18 11.57
N ILE A 62 7.39 -3.68 10.40
CA ILE A 62 7.50 -5.10 10.06
C ILE A 62 8.81 -5.39 9.32
N TYR A 63 9.12 -4.62 8.28
CA TYR A 63 10.26 -4.89 7.38
C TYR A 63 11.57 -4.26 7.84
N GLY A 64 11.54 -3.31 8.78
CA GLY A 64 12.69 -2.56 9.26
C GLY A 64 13.10 -1.43 8.32
N ASP A 65 14.35 -1.04 8.34
CA ASP A 65 14.85 0.06 7.52
C ASP A 65 14.97 -0.33 6.05
N ILE A 66 14.32 0.45 5.20
CA ILE A 66 14.31 0.27 3.75
C ILE A 66 14.92 1.50 3.11
N THR A 67 15.95 1.29 2.29
CA THR A 67 16.68 2.35 1.59
C THR A 67 16.58 2.15 0.09
N VAL A 68 16.23 3.21 -0.63
CA VAL A 68 16.20 3.24 -2.09
C VAL A 68 17.03 4.42 -2.61
N GLU A 69 17.68 4.24 -3.76
CA GLU A 69 18.38 5.34 -4.44
C GLU A 69 17.35 6.30 -5.05
N ASN A 70 17.54 7.60 -4.83
CA ASN A 70 16.58 8.61 -5.31
C ASN A 70 16.41 8.61 -6.85
N LYS A 71 17.45 8.19 -7.60
CA LYS A 71 17.38 8.05 -9.06
C LYS A 71 16.33 7.02 -9.54
N GLU A 72 15.92 6.09 -8.66
CA GLU A 72 14.90 5.07 -8.94
C GLU A 72 13.48 5.60 -8.68
N LEU A 73 13.37 6.76 -8.03
CA LEU A 73 12.08 7.38 -7.72
C LEU A 73 11.59 8.19 -8.93
N GLU A 74 10.38 7.91 -9.38
CA GLU A 74 9.74 8.63 -10.48
C GLU A 74 9.18 9.98 -10.02
N ASP A 75 9.19 10.97 -10.94
CA ASP A 75 8.45 12.21 -10.76
C ASP A 75 6.93 11.92 -10.76
N LEU A 76 6.32 11.92 -9.59
CA LEU A 76 4.89 11.66 -9.45
C LEU A 76 4.05 12.80 -10.04
N ILE A 77 2.96 12.47 -10.73
CA ILE A 77 1.91 13.44 -10.98
C ILE A 77 1.16 13.65 -9.66
N LEU A 78 1.13 14.89 -9.18
CA LEU A 78 0.37 15.30 -7.99
C LEU A 78 -1.06 15.68 -8.38
N ILE A 79 -1.20 16.58 -9.37
CA ILE A 79 -2.49 17.07 -9.87
C ILE A 79 -2.60 16.73 -11.37
N LYS A 80 -3.69 16.10 -11.73
CA LYS A 80 -4.03 15.75 -13.11
C LYS A 80 -4.50 16.96 -13.91
N SER A 81 -4.58 16.83 -15.24
CA SER A 81 -5.04 17.90 -16.13
C SER A 81 -6.51 18.31 -15.94
N ASP A 82 -7.31 17.47 -15.29
CA ASP A 82 -8.69 17.74 -14.89
C ASP A 82 -8.80 18.51 -13.55
N GLY A 83 -7.66 18.84 -12.92
CA GLY A 83 -7.58 19.55 -11.64
C GLY A 83 -7.70 18.65 -10.40
N TYR A 84 -7.97 17.34 -10.57
CA TYR A 84 -8.04 16.42 -9.43
C TYR A 84 -6.67 15.87 -9.04
N PRO A 85 -6.42 15.65 -7.72
CA PRO A 85 -5.20 15.02 -7.26
C PRO A 85 -5.14 13.55 -7.72
N THR A 86 -3.92 13.04 -7.83
CA THR A 86 -3.73 11.59 -7.91
C THR A 86 -3.87 10.96 -6.52
N TYR A 87 -4.13 9.66 -6.47
CA TYR A 87 -4.14 8.90 -5.21
C TYR A 87 -2.86 9.14 -4.40
N ASN A 88 -1.70 9.09 -5.07
CA ASN A 88 -0.39 9.23 -4.42
C ASN A 88 -0.18 10.58 -3.73
N PHE A 89 -0.89 11.62 -4.15
CA PHE A 89 -0.84 12.93 -3.51
C PHE A 89 -1.96 13.08 -2.47
N ALA A 90 -3.18 12.67 -2.83
CA ALA A 90 -4.33 12.79 -1.95
C ALA A 90 -4.12 12.04 -0.63
N ASN A 91 -3.60 10.80 -0.67
CA ASN A 91 -3.38 10.02 0.55
C ASN A 91 -2.44 10.70 1.55
N VAL A 92 -1.35 11.34 1.06
CA VAL A 92 -0.41 12.07 1.93
C VAL A 92 -1.06 13.29 2.58
N VAL A 93 -1.88 14.02 1.80
CA VAL A 93 -2.59 15.21 2.30
C VAL A 93 -3.67 14.81 3.30
N ASP A 94 -4.46 13.78 2.97
CA ASP A 94 -5.54 13.27 3.82
C ASP A 94 -4.98 12.69 5.13
N ASP A 95 -3.95 11.87 5.07
CA ASP A 95 -3.29 11.30 6.24
C ASP A 95 -2.77 12.40 7.18
N HIS A 96 -2.16 13.46 6.62
CA HIS A 96 -1.70 14.59 7.43
C HIS A 96 -2.85 15.37 8.06
N LEU A 97 -3.88 15.75 7.27
CA LEU A 97 -5.00 16.56 7.74
C LEU A 97 -5.92 15.80 8.70
N MET A 98 -6.00 14.48 8.56
CA MET A 98 -6.75 13.61 9.47
C MET A 98 -5.93 13.16 10.68
N GLU A 99 -4.69 13.64 10.82
CA GLU A 99 -3.79 13.32 11.93
C GLU A 99 -3.54 11.80 12.08
N ILE A 100 -3.42 11.08 10.95
CA ILE A 100 -3.15 9.64 10.93
C ILE A 100 -1.77 9.39 11.54
N THR A 101 -1.72 8.56 12.56
CA THR A 101 -0.48 8.20 13.26
C THR A 101 0.21 6.99 12.66
N HIS A 102 -0.56 6.01 12.19
CA HIS A 102 -0.09 4.75 11.63
C HIS A 102 -0.77 4.46 10.30
N VAL A 103 0.01 4.15 9.28
CA VAL A 103 -0.48 3.71 7.97
C VAL A 103 -0.29 2.20 7.89
N VAL A 104 -1.40 1.46 8.05
CA VAL A 104 -1.43 -0.01 7.98
C VAL A 104 -1.98 -0.42 6.61
N ARG A 105 -1.19 -1.13 5.80
CA ARG A 105 -1.58 -1.51 4.43
C ARG A 105 -0.78 -2.70 3.91
N GLY A 106 -1.11 -3.22 2.74
CA GLY A 106 -0.40 -4.33 2.12
C GLY A 106 1.03 -3.96 1.69
N ASN A 107 1.91 -4.94 1.67
CA ASN A 107 3.34 -4.76 1.36
C ASN A 107 3.61 -4.34 -0.10
N GLU A 108 2.62 -4.41 -1.00
CA GLU A 108 2.73 -3.86 -2.36
C GLU A 108 3.02 -2.35 -2.40
N TYR A 109 2.76 -1.64 -1.31
CA TYR A 109 3.05 -0.21 -1.18
C TYR A 109 4.45 0.12 -0.66
N LEU A 110 5.26 -0.88 -0.28
CA LEU A 110 6.64 -0.65 0.18
C LEU A 110 7.46 0.17 -0.82
N SER A 111 7.36 -0.15 -2.11
CA SER A 111 8.06 0.58 -3.18
C SER A 111 7.56 2.01 -3.41
N SER A 112 6.34 2.33 -2.97
CA SER A 112 5.76 3.67 -3.10
C SER A 112 6.04 4.57 -1.90
N SER A 113 6.30 3.98 -0.73
CA SER A 113 6.50 4.72 0.53
C SER A 113 7.62 5.74 0.49
N PRO A 114 8.79 5.50 -0.15
CA PRO A 114 9.82 6.51 -0.30
C PRO A 114 9.35 7.75 -1.06
N LYS A 115 8.48 7.57 -2.06
CA LYS A 115 7.91 8.68 -2.84
C LYS A 115 6.98 9.55 -1.98
N TYR A 116 6.18 8.92 -1.11
CA TYR A 116 5.31 9.63 -0.17
C TYR A 116 6.12 10.41 0.86
N ASN A 117 7.21 9.83 1.38
CA ASN A 117 8.09 10.52 2.32
C ASN A 117 8.67 11.81 1.74
N LYS A 118 9.02 11.81 0.45
CA LYS A 118 9.47 13.04 -0.24
C LYS A 118 8.39 14.11 -0.31
N ILE A 119 7.12 13.73 -0.40
CA ILE A 119 6.01 14.69 -0.34
C ILE A 119 5.86 15.23 1.08
N TYR A 120 5.87 14.37 2.12
CA TYR A 120 5.87 14.81 3.52
C TYR A 120 7.02 15.78 3.82
N GLU A 121 8.24 15.43 3.40
CA GLU A 121 9.43 16.26 3.56
C GLU A 121 9.27 17.65 2.90
N ALA A 122 8.73 17.69 1.67
CA ALA A 122 8.52 18.93 0.93
C ALA A 122 7.55 19.90 1.61
N PHE A 123 6.56 19.36 2.33
CA PHE A 123 5.63 20.16 3.12
C PHE A 123 6.12 20.42 4.55
N GLY A 124 7.23 19.82 4.96
CA GLY A 124 7.69 19.89 6.36
C GLY A 124 6.79 19.16 7.33
N TRP A 125 6.04 18.17 6.87
CA TRP A 125 5.11 17.37 7.66
C TRP A 125 5.80 16.16 8.27
N LYS A 126 5.28 15.72 9.41
CA LYS A 126 5.73 14.47 10.05
C LYS A 126 5.26 13.27 9.24
N VAL A 127 6.17 12.36 8.93
CA VAL A 127 5.84 11.07 8.31
C VAL A 127 5.15 10.18 9.34
N PRO A 128 4.03 9.51 9.00
CA PRO A 128 3.38 8.55 9.88
C PRO A 128 4.23 7.28 10.07
N ILE A 129 3.90 6.47 11.05
CA ILE A 129 4.47 5.14 11.26
C ILE A 129 3.93 4.20 10.18
N TYR A 130 4.80 3.47 9.50
CA TYR A 130 4.40 2.49 8.48
C TYR A 130 4.36 1.08 9.04
N VAL A 131 3.27 0.37 8.76
CA VAL A 131 3.07 -1.04 9.08
C VAL A 131 2.60 -1.74 7.79
N HIS A 132 3.50 -2.36 7.05
CA HIS A 132 3.14 -3.07 5.82
C HIS A 132 2.85 -4.54 6.13
N CYS A 133 1.58 -4.93 6.00
CA CYS A 133 1.15 -6.30 6.25
C CYS A 133 1.66 -7.26 5.17
N PRO A 134 1.94 -8.53 5.51
CA PRO A 134 2.35 -9.53 4.54
C PRO A 134 1.25 -9.80 3.50
N LEU A 135 1.67 -10.26 2.32
CA LEU A 135 0.74 -10.70 1.28
C LEU A 135 -0.02 -11.94 1.74
N ILE A 136 -1.32 -11.99 1.46
CA ILE A 136 -2.12 -13.20 1.60
C ILE A 136 -2.23 -13.90 0.24
N THR A 137 -1.87 -15.18 0.22
CA THR A 137 -1.84 -16.00 -0.99
C THR A 137 -2.78 -17.20 -0.89
N ASP A 138 -3.10 -17.81 -2.00
CA ASP A 138 -3.70 -19.14 -2.06
C ASP A 138 -2.65 -20.25 -1.83
N GLU A 139 -3.08 -21.51 -1.86
CA GLU A 139 -2.21 -22.69 -1.71
C GLU A 139 -1.12 -22.80 -2.80
N ASN A 140 -1.31 -22.14 -3.93
CA ASN A 140 -0.34 -22.08 -5.03
C ASN A 140 0.57 -20.86 -4.96
N HIS A 141 0.59 -20.16 -3.83
CA HIS A 141 1.36 -18.94 -3.61
C HIS A 141 0.98 -17.78 -4.56
N LYS A 142 -0.22 -17.78 -5.14
CA LYS A 142 -0.74 -16.67 -5.92
C LYS A 142 -1.53 -15.73 -5.01
N LYS A 143 -1.39 -14.42 -5.24
CA LYS A 143 -2.15 -13.40 -4.51
C LYS A 143 -3.63 -13.73 -4.48
N LEU A 144 -4.23 -13.77 -3.29
CA LEU A 144 -5.66 -13.98 -3.13
C LEU A 144 -6.43 -12.87 -3.86
N SER A 145 -7.46 -13.24 -4.62
CA SER A 145 -8.24 -12.30 -5.42
C SER A 145 -9.74 -12.49 -5.19
N LYS A 146 -10.52 -11.46 -5.49
CA LYS A 146 -11.99 -11.51 -5.40
C LYS A 146 -12.64 -12.68 -6.20
N ARG A 147 -11.92 -13.24 -7.17
CA ARG A 147 -12.39 -14.37 -7.98
C ARG A 147 -12.24 -15.74 -7.30
N SER A 148 -11.52 -15.81 -6.17
CA SER A 148 -11.30 -17.06 -5.45
C SER A 148 -12.49 -17.48 -4.56
N GLY A 149 -13.52 -16.63 -4.40
CA GLY A 149 -14.74 -16.96 -3.66
C GLY A 149 -14.59 -16.97 -2.12
N HIS A 150 -13.42 -16.57 -1.60
CA HIS A 150 -13.13 -16.51 -0.15
C HIS A 150 -12.40 -15.23 0.23
N SER A 151 -12.62 -14.16 -0.52
CA SER A 151 -11.79 -12.94 -0.41
C SER A 151 -12.48 -11.78 0.26
N SER A 152 -13.75 -11.90 0.60
CA SER A 152 -14.49 -10.90 1.38
C SER A 152 -15.08 -11.50 2.64
N TYR A 153 -15.33 -10.67 3.64
CA TYR A 153 -16.03 -11.07 4.86
C TYR A 153 -17.42 -11.60 4.54
N GLU A 154 -18.14 -10.93 3.66
CA GLU A 154 -19.51 -11.29 3.24
C GLU A 154 -19.56 -12.70 2.64
N ASP A 155 -18.60 -13.04 1.75
CA ASP A 155 -18.50 -14.36 1.15
C ASP A 155 -18.32 -15.46 2.20
N LEU A 156 -17.57 -15.18 3.28
CA LEU A 156 -17.35 -16.13 4.36
C LEU A 156 -18.59 -16.30 5.23
N ILE A 157 -19.30 -15.23 5.56
CA ILE A 157 -20.55 -15.27 6.33
C ILE A 157 -21.63 -16.03 5.56
N GLU A 158 -21.77 -15.81 4.26
CA GLU A 158 -22.71 -16.56 3.40
C GLU A 158 -22.40 -18.06 3.34
N GLN A 159 -21.14 -18.45 3.53
CA GLN A 159 -20.71 -19.84 3.64
C GLN A 159 -20.92 -20.46 5.04
N GLY A 160 -21.45 -19.70 5.99
CA GLY A 160 -21.78 -20.16 7.34
C GLY A 160 -20.65 -20.06 8.37
N PHE A 161 -19.60 -19.25 8.08
CA PHE A 161 -18.61 -18.94 9.09
C PHE A 161 -19.14 -17.86 10.06
N VAL A 162 -18.91 -18.06 11.35
CA VAL A 162 -19.28 -17.05 12.37
C VAL A 162 -18.24 -15.94 12.42
N THR A 163 -18.69 -14.73 12.74
CA THR A 163 -17.85 -13.53 12.74
C THR A 163 -16.60 -13.68 13.60
N GLU A 164 -16.76 -14.24 14.79
CA GLU A 164 -15.67 -14.44 15.76
C GLU A 164 -14.58 -15.34 15.21
N ALA A 165 -14.95 -16.44 14.52
CA ALA A 165 -14.00 -17.33 13.88
C ALA A 165 -13.26 -16.65 12.73
N VAL A 166 -13.96 -15.84 11.92
CA VAL A 166 -13.35 -15.09 10.83
C VAL A 166 -12.35 -14.06 11.36
N ILE A 167 -12.71 -13.29 12.39
CA ILE A 167 -11.84 -12.27 13.00
C ILE A 167 -10.59 -12.94 13.58
N ASN A 168 -10.75 -14.02 14.35
CA ASN A 168 -9.61 -14.74 14.93
C ASN A 168 -8.71 -15.32 13.84
N TYR A 169 -9.27 -15.94 12.81
CA TYR A 169 -8.50 -16.50 11.71
C TYR A 169 -7.72 -15.44 10.95
N VAL A 170 -8.35 -14.30 10.62
CA VAL A 170 -7.70 -13.19 9.92
C VAL A 170 -6.57 -12.59 10.76
N ALA A 171 -6.75 -12.47 12.08
CA ALA A 171 -5.68 -12.00 12.97
C ALA A 171 -4.45 -12.91 12.89
N LEU A 172 -4.63 -14.23 12.80
CA LEU A 172 -3.52 -15.20 12.68
C LEU A 172 -2.89 -15.25 11.27
N LEU A 173 -3.48 -14.59 10.26
CA LEU A 173 -2.88 -14.46 8.94
C LEU A 173 -1.74 -13.43 8.96
N GLY A 174 -0.59 -13.88 9.42
CA GLY A 174 0.62 -13.07 9.50
C GLY A 174 1.03 -12.67 10.91
N TRP A 175 0.13 -12.61 11.89
CA TRP A 175 0.49 -12.41 13.28
C TRP A 175 0.84 -13.73 13.96
N CYS A 176 1.90 -13.71 14.77
CA CYS A 176 2.38 -14.85 15.55
C CYS A 176 2.21 -14.53 17.04
N PRO A 177 1.15 -15.06 17.69
CA PRO A 177 0.98 -14.90 19.13
C PRO A 177 2.10 -15.58 19.91
N GLU A 178 2.35 -15.12 21.12
CA GLU A 178 3.23 -15.84 22.04
C GLU A 178 2.55 -17.14 22.49
N GLY A 179 3.27 -18.25 22.36
CA GLY A 179 2.75 -19.59 22.72
C GLY A 179 2.04 -20.32 21.58
N ASN A 180 1.14 -21.25 21.94
CA ASN A 180 0.48 -22.15 20.99
C ASN A 180 -1.04 -21.97 20.95
N GLN A 181 -1.56 -20.88 21.51
CA GLN A 181 -2.99 -20.60 21.46
C GLN A 181 -3.39 -20.19 20.04
N GLU A 182 -4.47 -20.77 19.53
CA GLU A 182 -5.02 -20.47 18.20
C GLU A 182 -6.47 -19.96 18.27
N ILE A 183 -7.18 -20.24 19.36
CA ILE A 183 -8.57 -19.78 19.56
C ILE A 183 -8.57 -18.68 20.60
N PHE A 184 -8.99 -17.48 20.19
CA PHE A 184 -9.01 -16.27 21.00
C PHE A 184 -10.40 -15.63 20.97
N SER A 185 -10.94 -15.24 22.09
CA SER A 185 -12.05 -14.29 22.11
C SER A 185 -11.60 -12.94 21.54
N LEU A 186 -12.54 -12.08 21.16
CA LEU A 186 -12.20 -10.71 20.71
C LEU A 186 -11.47 -9.92 21.79
N GLU A 187 -11.85 -10.10 23.06
CA GLU A 187 -11.21 -9.44 24.20
C GLU A 187 -9.77 -9.91 24.39
N GLU A 188 -9.48 -11.19 24.22
CA GLU A 188 -8.13 -11.74 24.23
C GLU A 188 -7.33 -11.22 23.03
N LEU A 189 -7.89 -11.17 21.82
CA LEU A 189 -7.23 -10.61 20.65
C LEU A 189 -6.86 -9.15 20.88
N VAL A 190 -7.76 -8.33 21.40
CA VAL A 190 -7.49 -6.91 21.70
C VAL A 190 -6.34 -6.75 22.69
N LYS A 191 -6.23 -7.68 23.64
CA LYS A 191 -5.17 -7.64 24.67
C LYS A 191 -3.83 -8.15 24.17
N GLU A 192 -3.82 -9.22 23.39
CA GLU A 192 -2.60 -9.95 23.01
C GLU A 192 -2.04 -9.54 21.64
N PHE A 193 -2.87 -8.94 20.75
CA PHE A 193 -2.44 -8.57 19.40
C PHE A 193 -1.39 -7.46 19.44
N ASP A 194 -0.22 -7.78 18.90
CA ASP A 194 0.87 -6.83 18.70
C ASP A 194 1.37 -6.94 17.23
N TYR A 195 1.25 -5.86 16.47
CA TYR A 195 1.70 -5.84 15.07
C TYR A 195 3.21 -6.02 14.91
N HIS A 196 4.03 -5.77 15.95
CA HIS A 196 5.47 -6.05 15.93
C HIS A 196 5.78 -7.54 15.79
N ASN A 197 4.84 -8.41 16.18
CA ASN A 197 4.95 -9.86 16.03
C ASN A 197 4.42 -10.38 14.68
N MET A 198 4.21 -9.50 13.70
CA MET A 198 3.80 -9.91 12.36
C MET A 198 4.97 -10.47 11.55
N SER A 199 4.68 -11.51 10.78
CA SER A 199 5.65 -12.14 9.87
C SER A 199 5.91 -11.26 8.65
N LYS A 200 7.16 -11.30 8.13
CA LYS A 200 7.51 -10.70 6.82
C LYS A 200 7.11 -11.60 5.65
N SER A 201 6.93 -12.89 5.92
CA SER A 201 6.61 -13.89 4.89
C SER A 201 5.13 -13.83 4.51
N PRO A 202 4.79 -14.10 3.25
CA PRO A 202 3.40 -14.22 2.84
C PRO A 202 2.65 -15.27 3.68
N ALA A 203 1.40 -14.97 4.05
CA ALA A 203 0.52 -15.90 4.73
C ALA A 203 -0.32 -16.66 3.70
N VAL A 204 -0.46 -17.97 3.88
CA VAL A 204 -1.32 -18.80 3.02
C VAL A 204 -2.72 -18.88 3.61
N PHE A 205 -3.73 -18.55 2.82
CA PHE A 205 -5.12 -18.71 3.21
C PHE A 205 -5.51 -20.19 3.15
N ASP A 206 -5.75 -20.77 4.34
CA ASP A 206 -6.13 -22.17 4.50
C ASP A 206 -7.61 -22.27 4.97
N ILE A 207 -8.48 -22.62 4.03
CA ILE A 207 -9.92 -22.78 4.30
C ILE A 207 -10.19 -23.94 5.26
N GLN A 208 -9.35 -24.98 5.32
CA GLN A 208 -9.54 -26.09 6.22
C GLN A 208 -9.26 -25.68 7.67
N LYS A 209 -8.22 -24.87 7.88
CA LYS A 209 -7.94 -24.26 9.19
C LYS A 209 -9.09 -23.36 9.63
N LEU A 210 -9.62 -22.53 8.74
CA LEU A 210 -10.77 -21.68 9.05
C LEU A 210 -12.02 -22.51 9.41
N LYS A 211 -12.29 -23.61 8.68
CA LYS A 211 -13.40 -24.52 9.02
C LYS A 211 -13.23 -25.18 10.38
N TRP A 212 -12.01 -25.60 10.71
CA TRP A 212 -11.72 -26.16 12.03
C TRP A 212 -11.97 -25.11 13.12
N MET A 213 -11.43 -23.91 12.99
CA MET A 213 -11.65 -22.81 13.94
C MET A 213 -13.13 -22.49 14.11
N ASN A 214 -13.86 -22.37 13.00
CA ASN A 214 -15.31 -22.14 13.03
C ASN A 214 -16.06 -23.21 13.83
N GLY A 215 -15.66 -24.48 13.67
CA GLY A 215 -16.20 -25.59 14.45
C GLY A 215 -15.97 -25.46 15.94
N GLU A 216 -14.79 -24.95 16.37
CA GLU A 216 -14.51 -24.72 17.79
C GLU A 216 -15.40 -23.60 18.36
N TYR A 217 -15.60 -22.50 17.63
CA TYR A 217 -16.53 -21.45 18.05
C TYR A 217 -17.97 -21.91 18.14
N LEU A 218 -18.45 -22.69 17.15
CA LEU A 218 -19.82 -23.23 17.15
C LEU A 218 -20.05 -24.17 18.33
N LYS A 219 -19.06 -24.99 18.73
CA LYS A 219 -19.18 -25.87 19.91
C LYS A 219 -19.24 -25.07 21.23
N ALA A 220 -18.64 -23.88 21.27
CA ALA A 220 -18.63 -23.04 22.45
C ALA A 220 -19.85 -22.12 22.57
N MET A 221 -20.70 -22.05 21.55
CA MET A 221 -21.96 -21.27 21.59
C MET A 221 -23.03 -22.00 22.40
N ASP A 222 -23.70 -21.29 23.28
CA ASP A 222 -24.93 -21.74 23.95
C ASP A 222 -26.10 -21.58 22.94
N PHE A 223 -26.79 -22.70 22.64
CA PHE A 223 -27.95 -22.75 21.77
C PHE A 223 -29.26 -22.78 22.59
#